data_6a7604709f658fae015b0cd7e0dfdbea
#
_entry.id   6a7604709f658fae015b0cd7e0dfdbea
#
_cell.length_a   1.000
_cell.length_b   1.000
_cell.length_c   1.000
_cell.angle_alpha   90.00
_cell.angle_beta   90.00
_cell.angle_gamma   90.00
#
_symmetry.space_group_name_H-M   'P 1'
#
loop_
_entity.id
_entity.type
_entity.pdbx_description
1 polymer ?
#
loop_
_entity_poly.entity_id
_entity_poly.type
_entity_poly.pdbx_seq_one_letter_code
_entity_poly.pdbx_strand_id
1 'polypeptide(L)'
;MKKVQRYFLDYEFSKNNKSLEIKNENSFKIILNDKKNYEINKFFYKQIGKDHFWRDRLVWTDKQWLKYSSNPLLDTWILKDNNNDLIGYYEIEKHDNKEFELINMGILSDYRSKGFGSLLLDHVLKQSY
;
A
#
# COMPACT_ATOMS: atom_id res chain seq x y z
N MET A 1 5.09 -10.58 -18.37
CA MET A 1 5.10 -9.45 -17.73
C MET A 1 4.16 -9.42 -16.62
N LYS A 2 4.49 -8.78 -15.62
CA LYS A 2 3.67 -8.80 -14.59
C LYS A 2 2.71 -7.73 -14.70
N LYS A 3 1.59 -7.84 -14.21
CA LYS A 3 0.69 -6.90 -14.29
C LYS A 3 0.38 -6.40 -13.00
N VAL A 4 0.60 -5.18 -12.78
CA VAL A 4 0.16 -4.57 -11.58
C VAL A 4 -0.88 -3.67 -12.10
N GLN A 5 -2.12 -4.03 -11.99
CA GLN A 5 -3.06 -3.36 -12.67
C GLN A 5 -3.95 -2.51 -12.02
N ARG A 6 -4.69 -1.89 -12.66
CA ARG A 6 -5.68 -1.11 -12.43
C ARG A 6 -5.39 0.24 -11.95
N TYR A 7 -4.46 0.52 -11.17
CA TYR A 7 -4.22 1.83 -10.67
C TYR A 7 -3.14 2.56 -11.38
N PHE A 8 -2.50 1.90 -12.32
CA PHE A 8 -1.42 2.57 -12.96
C PHE A 8 -1.75 3.13 -14.26
N LEU A 9 -2.89 2.81 -14.77
CA LEU A 9 -3.18 3.22 -16.08
C LEU A 9 -3.01 4.66 -16.35
N ASP A 10 -3.33 5.47 -15.43
CA ASP A 10 -3.21 6.84 -15.69
C ASP A 10 -2.11 7.53 -14.99
N TYR A 11 -1.20 6.79 -14.41
CA TYR A 11 -0.18 7.44 -13.63
C TYR A 11 1.14 7.37 -14.27
N GLU A 12 1.71 8.48 -14.59
CA GLU A 12 3.00 8.47 -15.19
C GLU A 12 4.00 8.80 -14.21
N PHE A 13 4.01 8.17 -13.08
CA PHE A 13 4.89 8.57 -12.04
C PHE A 13 6.33 8.45 -12.38
N SER A 14 6.63 7.58 -13.21
CA SER A 14 8.04 7.37 -13.46
C SER A 14 8.65 8.57 -14.06
N LYS A 15 7.90 9.40 -14.67
CA LYS A 15 8.53 10.47 -15.24
C LYS A 15 8.45 11.62 -14.41
N ASN A 16 7.52 11.70 -13.58
CA ASN A 16 7.37 12.88 -12.87
C ASN A 16 7.85 12.85 -11.51
N ASN A 17 8.38 11.79 -11.15
CA ASN A 17 8.61 11.68 -9.79
C ASN A 17 9.82 12.07 -9.25
N LYS A 18 10.54 12.66 -9.94
CA LYS A 18 11.75 13.05 -9.41
C LYS A 18 11.36 13.78 -8.30
N SER A 19 10.36 14.02 -8.31
CA SER A 19 9.91 14.81 -7.36
C SER A 19 10.16 14.27 -6.11
N LEU A 20 9.98 13.20 -6.01
CA LEU A 20 10.19 12.75 -4.83
C LEU A 20 11.08 13.59 -4.15
N GLU A 21 10.80 14.65 -4.01
CA GLU A 21 11.54 15.53 -3.33
C GLU A 21 11.67 14.99 -2.02
N ILE A 22 11.25 13.88 -1.75
CA ILE A 22 11.47 13.27 -0.51
C ILE A 22 12.85 12.94 -0.55
N LYS A 23 13.69 13.82 -0.29
CA LYS A 23 14.97 13.54 -0.45
C LYS A 23 15.58 12.83 0.63
N ASN A 24 15.18 12.82 1.78
CA ASN A 24 15.87 12.21 2.81
C ASN A 24 15.35 10.85 3.00
N GLU A 25 15.83 9.91 2.22
CA GLU A 25 15.36 8.59 2.34
C GLU A 25 15.59 8.02 3.69
N ASN A 26 16.42 8.61 4.51
CA ASN A 26 16.65 8.06 5.82
C ASN A 26 15.53 8.49 6.77
N SER A 27 14.60 9.27 6.29
CA SER A 27 13.53 9.74 7.14
C SER A 27 12.32 8.83 7.13
N PHE A 28 12.33 7.78 6.34
CA PHE A 28 11.19 6.90 6.29
C PHE A 28 11.62 5.53 5.78
N LYS A 29 10.77 4.55 5.94
CA LYS A 29 11.08 3.20 5.51
C LYS A 29 9.81 2.50 5.08
N ILE A 30 9.94 1.49 4.25
CA ILE A 30 8.82 0.68 3.79
C ILE A 30 9.11 -0.74 4.27
N ILE A 31 8.24 -1.29 5.09
CA ILE A 31 8.47 -2.61 5.68
C ILE A 31 7.30 -3.53 5.41
N LEU A 32 7.59 -4.82 5.40
CA LEU A 32 6.56 -5.82 5.18
C LEU A 32 5.85 -6.08 6.50
N ASN A 33 4.53 -6.03 6.51
CA ASN A 33 3.75 -6.23 7.71
C ASN A 33 3.67 -7.72 8.04
N ASP A 34 3.64 -8.05 9.31
CA ASP A 34 3.43 -9.41 9.75
C ASP A 34 2.01 -9.81 9.32
N LYS A 35 1.89 -10.99 8.72
CA LYS A 35 0.61 -11.42 8.20
C LYS A 35 -0.46 -11.61 9.29
N LYS A 36 -0.06 -11.74 10.52
CA LYS A 36 -1.03 -11.88 11.59
C LYS A 36 -1.50 -10.53 12.13
N ASN A 37 -0.85 -9.46 11.72
CA ASN A 37 -1.18 -8.15 12.23
C ASN A 37 -2.24 -7.52 11.34
N TYR A 38 -3.45 -8.07 11.39
CA TYR A 38 -4.52 -7.61 10.52
C TYR A 38 -5.00 -6.22 10.90
N GLU A 39 -4.68 -5.79 12.11
CA GLU A 39 -5.15 -4.49 12.55
C GLU A 39 -4.60 -3.36 11.70
N ILE A 40 -3.44 -3.54 11.15
CA ILE A 40 -2.85 -2.55 10.25
C ILE A 40 -3.70 -2.42 8.98
N ASN A 41 -4.08 -3.57 8.39
CA ASN A 41 -4.90 -3.53 7.19
C ASN A 41 -6.25 -2.87 7.49
N LYS A 42 -6.82 -3.20 8.64
CA LYS A 42 -8.11 -2.67 9.02
C LYS A 42 -8.01 -1.17 9.27
N PHE A 43 -6.95 -0.74 9.93
CA PHE A 43 -6.73 0.68 10.21
C PHE A 43 -6.65 1.50 8.93
N PHE A 44 -5.80 1.07 8.01
CA PHE A 44 -5.62 1.83 6.78
C PHE A 44 -6.89 1.81 5.93
N TYR A 45 -7.58 0.66 5.90
CA TYR A 45 -8.80 0.58 5.12
C TYR A 45 -9.81 1.62 5.64
N LYS A 46 -9.94 1.73 6.95
CA LYS A 46 -10.90 2.66 7.49
C LYS A 46 -10.47 4.11 7.33
N GLN A 47 -9.21 4.39 7.60
CA GLN A 47 -8.74 5.77 7.56
C GLN A 47 -8.70 6.34 6.15
N ILE A 48 -8.25 5.55 5.21
CA ILE A 48 -8.12 6.03 3.85
C ILE A 48 -9.45 5.86 3.13
N GLY A 49 -10.11 4.75 3.41
CA GLY A 49 -11.34 4.45 2.70
C GLY A 49 -12.44 5.44 2.95
N LYS A 50 -12.44 6.09 4.11
CA LYS A 50 -13.53 7.03 4.38
C LYS A 50 -13.50 8.21 3.41
N ASP A 51 -12.33 8.54 2.89
CA ASP A 51 -12.22 9.63 1.94
C ASP A 51 -12.49 9.17 0.52
N HIS A 52 -12.49 7.86 0.29
CA HIS A 52 -12.65 7.29 -1.04
C HIS A 52 -13.89 6.41 -1.12
N PHE A 53 -14.73 6.44 -0.09
CA PHE A 53 -15.97 5.68 -0.09
C PHE A 53 -15.77 4.18 -0.19
N TRP A 54 -14.70 3.67 0.37
CA TRP A 54 -14.50 2.22 0.41
C TRP A 54 -15.46 1.65 1.44
N ARG A 55 -16.28 0.72 1.05
CA ARG A 55 -17.27 0.20 1.95
C ARG A 55 -17.30 -1.29 2.11
N ASP A 56 -16.76 -2.02 1.17
CA ASP A 56 -16.91 -3.46 1.13
C ASP A 56 -16.47 -4.18 2.38
N ARG A 57 -15.43 -3.71 3.01
CA ARG A 57 -14.89 -4.42 4.14
C ARG A 57 -15.29 -3.85 5.49
N LEU A 58 -16.12 -2.82 5.48
CA LEU A 58 -16.52 -2.22 6.75
C LEU A 58 -17.27 -3.19 7.64
N VAL A 59 -17.90 -4.20 7.06
CA VAL A 59 -18.66 -5.17 7.82
C VAL A 59 -17.86 -6.41 8.18
N TRP A 60 -16.60 -6.45 7.80
CA TRP A 60 -15.79 -7.62 8.09
C TRP A 60 -15.57 -7.77 9.60
N THR A 61 -15.64 -9.01 10.06
CA THR A 61 -15.31 -9.32 11.46
C THR A 61 -13.81 -9.39 11.57
N ASP A 62 -13.30 -9.41 12.78
CA ASP A 62 -11.88 -9.55 13.00
C ASP A 62 -11.37 -10.86 12.41
N LYS A 63 -12.19 -11.91 12.45
CA LYS A 63 -11.79 -13.17 11.91
C LYS A 63 -11.61 -13.09 10.40
N GLN A 64 -12.47 -12.33 9.74
CA GLN A 64 -12.35 -12.16 8.30
C GLN A 64 -11.13 -11.33 7.97
N TRP A 65 -10.83 -10.31 8.76
CA TRP A 65 -9.64 -9.51 8.53
C TRP A 65 -8.38 -10.35 8.71
N LEU A 66 -8.35 -11.22 9.73
CA LEU A 66 -7.20 -12.06 9.96
C LEU A 66 -7.03 -13.06 8.81
N LYS A 67 -8.12 -13.62 8.33
CA LYS A 67 -8.04 -14.56 7.23
C LYS A 67 -7.47 -13.87 6.00
N TYR A 68 -7.88 -12.64 5.77
CA TYR A 68 -7.39 -11.88 4.61
C TYR A 68 -5.90 -11.59 4.76
N SER A 69 -5.50 -11.03 5.87
CA SER A 69 -4.10 -10.61 6.01
C SER A 69 -3.15 -11.78 6.09
N SER A 70 -3.61 -12.93 6.54
CA SER A 70 -2.73 -14.07 6.68
C SER A 70 -2.63 -14.92 5.42
N ASN A 71 -3.33 -14.55 4.36
CA ASN A 71 -3.25 -15.24 3.09
C ASN A 71 -1.80 -15.23 2.62
N PRO A 72 -1.20 -16.38 2.37
CA PRO A 72 0.21 -16.43 1.96
C PRO A 72 0.51 -15.71 0.66
N LEU A 73 -0.48 -15.49 -0.16
CA LEU A 73 -0.26 -14.80 -1.44
C LEU A 73 -0.42 -13.29 -1.32
N LEU A 74 -0.81 -12.79 -0.17
CA LEU A 74 -1.00 -11.37 0.03
C LEU A 74 0.13 -10.78 0.82
N ASP A 75 0.70 -9.70 0.35
CA ASP A 75 1.68 -8.95 1.12
C ASP A 75 1.17 -7.56 1.39
N THR A 76 1.36 -7.10 2.61
CA THR A 76 0.98 -5.74 3.00
C THR A 76 2.25 -5.01 3.36
N TRP A 77 2.52 -3.92 2.66
CA TRP A 77 3.71 -3.11 2.91
C TRP A 77 3.31 -1.80 3.56
N ILE A 78 4.08 -1.37 4.53
CA ILE A 78 3.75 -0.19 5.30
C ILE A 78 4.84 0.83 5.18
N LEU A 79 4.46 2.07 4.91
CA LEU A 79 5.39 3.19 4.87
C LEU A 79 5.31 3.89 6.21
N LYS A 80 6.45 4.04 6.86
CA LYS A 80 6.54 4.68 8.16
C LYS A 80 7.66 5.70 8.16
N ASP A 81 7.59 6.65 9.06
CA ASP A 81 8.70 7.57 9.22
C ASP A 81 9.66 7.01 10.28
N ASN A 82 10.70 7.74 10.60
CA ASN A 82 11.69 7.25 11.55
C ASN A 82 11.17 7.14 12.97
N ASN A 83 10.06 7.75 13.28
CA ASN A 83 9.47 7.64 14.59
C ASN A 83 8.44 6.52 14.63
N ASN A 84 8.38 5.72 13.56
CA ASN A 84 7.43 4.64 13.42
C ASN A 84 5.99 5.11 13.26
N ASP A 85 5.80 6.36 12.89
CA ASP A 85 4.45 6.84 12.60
C ASP A 85 4.04 6.34 11.22
N LEU A 86 2.79 5.92 11.11
CA LEU A 86 2.28 5.38 9.87
C LEU A 86 2.00 6.48 8.86
N ILE A 87 2.42 6.28 7.64
CA ILE A 87 2.21 7.26 6.58
C ILE A 87 1.29 6.71 5.51
N GLY A 88 1.50 5.47 5.12
CA GLY A 88 0.71 4.87 4.06
C GLY A 88 0.94 3.38 3.94
N TYR A 89 0.31 2.76 2.96
CA TYR A 89 0.42 1.32 2.81
C TYR A 89 0.02 0.88 1.43
N TYR A 90 0.31 -0.38 1.11
CA TYR A 90 -0.35 -1.00 -0.03
C TYR A 90 -0.46 -2.49 0.22
N GLU A 91 -1.42 -3.12 -0.46
CA GLU A 91 -1.65 -4.55 -0.40
C GLU A 91 -1.49 -5.08 -1.82
N ILE A 92 -0.70 -6.11 -2.00
CA ILE A 92 -0.46 -6.66 -3.31
C ILE A 92 -0.61 -8.18 -3.22
N GLU A 93 -1.28 -8.78 -4.18
CA GLU A 93 -1.52 -10.19 -4.16
C GLU A 93 -0.91 -10.86 -5.36
N LYS A 94 -0.29 -12.03 -5.13
CA LYS A 94 0.35 -12.73 -6.19
C LYS A 94 -0.63 -13.70 -6.80
N HIS A 95 -0.67 -13.79 -8.07
CA HIS A 95 -1.57 -14.70 -8.77
C HIS A 95 -0.76 -15.67 -9.61
N ASP A 96 -1.41 -16.64 -10.20
CA ASP A 96 -0.75 -17.59 -11.06
C ASP A 96 -0.15 -16.86 -12.22
N ASN A 97 0.79 -17.45 -12.88
CA ASN A 97 1.43 -16.87 -14.05
C ASN A 97 2.30 -15.69 -13.66
N LYS A 98 2.67 -15.63 -12.40
CA LYS A 98 3.57 -14.60 -11.95
C LYS A 98 2.99 -13.20 -12.12
N GLU A 99 1.71 -13.10 -12.02
CA GLU A 99 1.09 -11.78 -12.06
C GLU A 99 0.83 -11.30 -10.66
N PHE A 100 0.86 -9.99 -10.49
CA PHE A 100 0.55 -9.37 -9.21
C PHE A 100 -0.60 -8.42 -9.40
N GLU A 101 -1.43 -8.33 -8.39
CA GLU A 101 -2.53 -7.39 -8.41
C GLU A 101 -2.39 -6.45 -7.23
N LEU A 102 -2.40 -5.15 -7.50
CA LEU A 102 -2.42 -4.16 -6.43
C LEU A 102 -3.85 -4.06 -5.95
N ILE A 103 -4.09 -4.46 -4.72
CA ILE A 103 -5.45 -4.49 -4.19
C ILE A 103 -5.86 -3.13 -3.64
N ASN A 104 -5.07 -2.58 -2.76
CA ASN A 104 -5.34 -1.27 -2.19
C ASN A 104 -4.04 -0.53 -1.97
N MET A 105 -4.10 0.78 -2.02
CA MET A 105 -2.94 1.60 -1.73
C MET A 105 -3.44 2.96 -1.30
N GLY A 106 -2.78 3.56 -0.37
CA GLY A 106 -3.17 4.90 0.03
C GLY A 106 -2.21 5.53 1.01
N ILE A 107 -2.36 6.85 1.14
CA ILE A 107 -1.56 7.66 2.04
C ILE A 107 -2.53 8.33 3.01
N LEU A 108 -2.16 8.34 4.27
CA LEU A 108 -3.00 9.00 5.26
C LEU A 108 -3.08 10.49 4.96
N SER A 109 -4.21 11.09 5.27
CA SER A 109 -4.48 12.45 4.80
C SER A 109 -3.44 13.48 5.21
N ASP A 110 -2.85 13.33 6.38
CA ASP A 110 -1.85 14.30 6.83
C ASP A 110 -0.58 14.27 6.01
N TYR A 111 -0.41 13.23 5.23
CA TYR A 111 0.82 13.06 4.48
C TYR A 111 0.62 13.17 2.97
N ARG A 112 -0.58 13.51 2.54
CA ARG A 112 -0.83 13.60 1.10
C ARG A 112 -0.15 14.80 0.48
N SER A 113 0.04 14.74 -0.80
CA SER A 113 0.63 15.83 -1.59
C SER A 113 2.09 16.10 -1.24
N LYS A 114 2.78 15.08 -0.70
CA LYS A 114 4.18 15.23 -0.36
C LYS A 114 5.07 14.25 -1.09
N GLY A 115 4.54 13.56 -2.09
CA GLY A 115 5.36 12.65 -2.89
C GLY A 115 5.37 11.21 -2.38
N PHE A 116 4.70 10.91 -1.28
CA PHE A 116 4.73 9.57 -0.74
C PHE A 116 3.99 8.56 -1.63
N GLY A 117 2.96 9.00 -2.33
CA GLY A 117 2.26 8.09 -3.24
C GLY A 117 3.17 7.58 -4.32
N SER A 118 4.01 8.45 -4.88
CA SER A 118 4.95 8.04 -5.91
C SER A 118 5.99 7.09 -5.33
N LEU A 119 6.41 7.34 -4.10
CA LEU A 119 7.38 6.49 -3.46
C LEU A 119 6.81 5.09 -3.29
N LEU A 120 5.56 4.98 -2.87
CA LEU A 120 4.94 3.68 -2.72
C LEU A 120 4.76 2.99 -4.07
N LEU A 121 4.39 3.72 -5.10
CA LEU A 121 4.22 3.11 -6.41
C LEU A 121 5.54 2.58 -6.95
N ASP A 122 6.63 3.28 -6.71
CA ASP A 122 7.91 2.77 -7.14
C ASP A 122 8.21 1.45 -6.42
N HIS A 123 7.87 1.37 -5.15
CA HIS A 123 8.10 0.15 -4.38
C HIS A 123 7.24 -0.99 -4.92
N VAL A 124 5.98 -0.69 -5.26
CA VAL A 124 5.09 -1.68 -5.84
C VAL A 124 5.70 -2.25 -7.11
N LEU A 125 6.21 -1.39 -7.97
CA LEU A 125 6.77 -1.86 -9.22
C LEU A 125 8.00 -2.73 -9.00
N LYS A 126 8.82 -2.39 -8.02
CA LYS A 126 9.98 -3.21 -7.74
C LYS A 126 9.58 -4.57 -7.22
N GLN A 127 8.52 -4.64 -6.43
CA GLN A 127 8.08 -5.92 -5.91
C GLN A 127 7.40 -6.76 -7.00
N SER A 128 6.89 -6.12 -8.03
CA SER A 128 6.18 -6.84 -9.08
C SER A 128 7.11 -7.45 -10.11
N TYR A 129 8.33 -6.98 -10.15
CA TYR A 129 9.28 -7.52 -11.09
C TYR A 129 10.26 -8.43 -10.38
#